data_68af3711fbbd8a0bd2bb663b0c04fd54
#
_entry.id   68af3711fbbd8a0bd2bb663b0c04fd54
#
_cell.length_a   1.000
_cell.length_b   1.000
_cell.length_c   1.000
_cell.angle_alpha   90.00
_cell.angle_beta   90.00
_cell.angle_gamma   90.00
#
_symmetry.space_group_name_H-M   'P 1'
#
loop_
_entity.id
_entity.type
_entity.pdbx_description
1 polymer ?
#
loop_
_entity_poly.entity_id
_entity_poly.type
_entity_poly.pdbx_seq_one_letter_code
_entity_poly.pdbx_strand_id
1 'polypeptide(L)'
;VFIGHSVTFINDSYPRATTADGSLQTEADWKVERTLVKKGASIGSGCTILSNISIGENAIVGAGSVVTKDVPANSIVAGNPARVLRQIEEALEITE
;
A
#
# COMPACT_ATOMS: atom_id res chain seq x y z
N VAL A 1 6.77 5.13 -11.27
CA VAL A 1 5.63 4.77 -10.40
C VAL A 1 4.34 5.25 -11.07
N PHE A 2 3.37 4.37 -11.14
CA PHE A 2 2.04 4.72 -11.59
C PHE A 2 1.08 4.60 -10.42
N ILE A 3 0.28 5.63 -10.18
CA ILE A 3 -0.73 5.62 -9.13
C ILE A 3 -2.07 5.97 -9.77
N GLY A 4 -3.02 5.05 -9.68
CA GLY A 4 -4.34 5.24 -10.25
C GLY A 4 -5.17 6.27 -9.49
N HIS A 5 -6.41 6.42 -9.90
CA HIS A 5 -7.33 7.40 -9.29
C HIS A 5 -7.81 6.93 -7.92
N SER A 6 -8.02 7.89 -7.02
CA SER A 6 -8.61 7.61 -5.71
C SER A 6 -7.83 6.59 -4.87
N VAL A 7 -6.51 6.58 -5.00
CA VAL A 7 -5.66 5.78 -4.14
C VAL A 7 -5.48 6.52 -2.82
N THR A 8 -5.67 5.82 -1.72
CA THR A 8 -5.56 6.39 -0.39
C THR A 8 -4.38 5.77 0.35
N PHE A 9 -3.51 6.62 0.88
CA PHE A 9 -2.41 6.21 1.74
C PHE A 9 -2.77 6.56 3.17
N ILE A 10 -2.78 5.56 4.04
CA ILE A 10 -3.13 5.74 5.45
C ILE A 10 -1.90 6.17 6.22
N ASN A 11 -2.03 7.20 7.05
CA ASN A 11 -0.91 7.73 7.83
C ASN A 11 -0.84 7.21 9.25
N ASP A 12 -1.84 6.48 9.69
CA ASP A 12 -1.93 6.03 11.08
C ASP A 12 -2.41 4.59 11.12
N SER A 13 -1.58 3.68 11.64
CA SER A 13 -1.92 2.26 11.72
C SER A 13 -3.06 1.98 12.68
N TYR A 14 -3.22 2.82 13.69
CA TYR A 14 -4.25 2.65 14.72
C TYR A 14 -5.01 3.96 14.91
N PRO A 15 -5.83 4.35 13.93
CA PRO A 15 -6.51 5.63 13.98
C PRO A 15 -7.54 5.68 15.12
N ARG A 16 -7.36 6.64 16.00
CA ARG A 16 -8.27 6.89 17.10
C ARG A 16 -8.39 8.39 17.31
N ALA A 17 -9.61 8.82 17.62
CA ALA A 17 -9.83 10.23 17.92
C ALA A 17 -9.29 10.64 19.29
N THR A 18 -9.11 9.66 20.17
CA THR A 18 -8.67 9.90 21.55
C THR A 18 -7.50 9.00 21.90
N THR A 19 -6.81 9.37 23.00
CA THR A 19 -5.78 8.51 23.59
C THR A 19 -6.46 7.36 24.35
N ALA A 20 -5.65 6.45 24.90
CA ALA A 20 -6.14 5.29 25.64
C ALA A 20 -6.99 5.67 26.84
N ASP A 21 -6.76 6.84 27.44
CA ASP A 21 -7.53 7.31 28.60
C ASP A 21 -8.75 8.15 28.22
N GLY A 22 -9.04 8.27 26.93
CA GLY A 22 -10.22 8.99 26.45
C GLY A 22 -9.99 10.47 26.13
N SER A 23 -8.80 10.98 26.35
CA SER A 23 -8.47 12.36 25.98
C SER A 23 -8.32 12.50 24.48
N LEU A 24 -8.51 13.73 23.97
CA LEU A 24 -8.27 13.98 22.55
C LEU A 24 -6.78 13.84 22.26
N GLN A 25 -6.47 13.23 21.12
CA GLN A 25 -5.08 13.10 20.68
C GLN A 25 -4.51 14.45 20.32
N THR A 26 -3.24 14.64 20.64
CA THR A 26 -2.47 15.83 20.30
C THR A 26 -1.31 15.44 19.42
N GLU A 27 -0.55 16.43 18.93
CA GLU A 27 0.64 16.13 18.12
C GLU A 27 1.61 15.19 18.81
N ALA A 28 1.71 15.25 20.13
CA ALA A 28 2.62 14.40 20.90
C ALA A 28 2.23 12.92 20.84
N ASP A 29 0.97 12.63 20.52
CA ASP A 29 0.46 11.26 20.44
C ASP A 29 0.63 10.66 19.05
N TRP A 30 1.09 11.43 18.08
CA TRP A 30 1.20 10.98 16.69
C TRP A 30 2.60 10.48 16.40
N LYS A 31 2.67 9.37 15.69
CA LYS A 31 3.93 8.82 15.21
C LYS A 31 4.00 9.02 13.71
N VAL A 32 5.19 9.33 13.22
CA VAL A 32 5.41 9.42 11.78
C VAL A 32 5.62 8.00 11.25
N GLU A 33 4.73 7.58 10.37
CA GLU A 33 4.85 6.29 9.70
C GLU A 33 5.03 6.53 8.22
N ARG A 34 5.92 5.79 7.60
CA ARG A 34 6.27 6.00 6.19
C ARG A 34 5.82 4.85 5.33
N THR A 35 5.39 5.19 4.12
CA THR A 35 5.09 4.21 3.09
C THR A 35 6.02 4.48 1.93
N LEU A 36 6.68 3.43 1.44
CA LEU A 36 7.59 3.53 0.32
C LEU A 36 6.97 2.86 -0.90
N VAL A 37 6.98 3.57 -2.02
CA VAL A 37 6.57 3.00 -3.30
C VAL A 37 7.80 3.01 -4.19
N LYS A 38 8.33 1.83 -4.46
CA LYS A 38 9.62 1.71 -5.14
C LYS A 38 9.48 1.82 -6.65
N LYS A 39 10.64 1.94 -7.32
CA LYS A 39 10.71 2.19 -8.75
C LYS A 39 9.89 1.19 -9.54
N GLY A 40 9.14 1.69 -10.50
CA GLY A 40 8.37 0.86 -11.41
C GLY A 40 7.10 0.26 -10.86
N ALA A 41 6.77 0.52 -9.59
CA ALA A 41 5.54 -0.02 -9.00
C ALA A 41 4.32 0.65 -9.61
N SER A 42 3.23 -0.11 -9.72
CA SER A 42 1.94 0.38 -10.23
C SER A 42 0.85 0.05 -9.22
N ILE A 43 0.05 1.06 -8.86
CA ILE A 43 -1.05 0.90 -7.93
C ILE A 43 -2.35 1.22 -8.65
N GLY A 44 -3.23 0.23 -8.73
CA GLY A 44 -4.51 0.39 -9.41
C GLY A 44 -5.45 1.35 -8.69
N SER A 45 -6.44 1.85 -9.41
CA SER A 45 -7.38 2.83 -8.87
C SER A 45 -8.19 2.28 -7.69
N GLY A 46 -8.49 3.14 -6.74
CA GLY A 46 -9.34 2.79 -5.61
C GLY A 46 -8.67 1.95 -4.54
N CYS A 47 -7.35 1.79 -4.59
CA CYS A 47 -6.64 1.04 -3.56
C CYS A 47 -6.50 1.82 -2.27
N THR A 48 -6.41 1.09 -1.17
CA THR A 48 -6.07 1.64 0.14
C THR A 48 -4.77 0.98 0.60
N ILE A 49 -3.77 1.79 0.88
CA ILE A 49 -2.46 1.32 1.30
C ILE A 49 -2.26 1.71 2.76
N LEU A 50 -2.10 0.72 3.63
CA LEU A 50 -1.87 1.02 5.04
C LEU A 50 -0.50 1.62 5.24
N SER A 51 -0.29 2.25 6.40
CA SER A 51 0.97 2.91 6.70
C SER A 51 2.08 1.91 6.99
N ASN A 52 3.30 2.40 6.90
CA ASN A 52 4.51 1.64 7.25
C ASN A 52 4.71 0.39 6.39
N ILE A 53 4.39 0.51 5.10
CA ILE A 53 4.45 -0.58 4.13
C ILE A 53 5.39 -0.17 2.99
N SER A 54 6.07 -1.14 2.42
CA SER A 54 6.86 -0.95 1.20
C SER A 54 6.19 -1.69 0.04
N ILE A 55 5.99 -0.98 -1.06
CA ILE A 55 5.55 -1.59 -2.32
C ILE A 55 6.81 -1.82 -3.15
N GLY A 56 7.13 -3.07 -3.41
CA GLY A 56 8.39 -3.44 -4.04
C GLY A 56 8.54 -2.97 -5.48
N GLU A 57 9.77 -3.01 -5.98
CA GLU A 57 10.06 -2.59 -7.35
C GLU A 57 9.25 -3.40 -8.35
N ASN A 58 8.70 -2.72 -9.34
CA ASN A 58 7.92 -3.30 -10.42
C ASN A 58 6.67 -4.08 -9.97
N ALA A 59 6.28 -3.97 -8.71
CA ALA A 59 5.08 -4.64 -8.22
C ALA A 59 3.83 -4.02 -8.83
N ILE A 60 2.79 -4.83 -8.95
CA ILE A 60 1.49 -4.37 -9.44
C ILE A 60 0.45 -4.66 -8.36
N VAL A 61 -0.28 -3.63 -7.97
CA VAL A 61 -1.39 -3.76 -7.03
C VAL A 61 -2.69 -3.60 -7.80
N GLY A 62 -3.51 -4.63 -7.81
CA GLY A 62 -4.77 -4.62 -8.55
C GLY A 62 -5.75 -3.57 -8.00
N ALA A 63 -6.60 -3.03 -8.87
CA ALA A 63 -7.56 -2.00 -8.49
C ALA A 63 -8.46 -2.44 -7.33
N GLY A 64 -8.80 -1.52 -6.45
CA GLY A 64 -9.71 -1.77 -5.34
C GLY A 64 -9.11 -2.61 -4.22
N SER A 65 -7.81 -2.86 -4.22
CA SER A 65 -7.17 -3.68 -3.19
C SER A 65 -6.93 -2.90 -1.90
N VAL A 66 -6.86 -3.65 -0.79
CA VAL A 66 -6.46 -3.09 0.50
C VAL A 66 -5.14 -3.77 0.89
N VAL A 67 -4.05 -3.02 0.79
CA VAL A 67 -2.71 -3.53 1.05
C VAL A 67 -2.38 -3.37 2.52
N THR A 68 -2.22 -4.49 3.21
CA THR A 68 -2.00 -4.53 4.66
C THR A 68 -0.59 -4.95 5.06
N LYS A 69 0.20 -5.41 4.09
CA LYS A 69 1.57 -5.88 4.33
C LYS A 69 2.46 -5.45 3.17
N ASP A 70 3.77 -5.51 3.38
CA ASP A 70 4.72 -5.23 2.31
C ASP A 70 4.43 -6.07 1.07
N VAL A 71 4.60 -5.45 -0.08
CA VAL A 71 4.40 -6.10 -1.37
C VAL A 71 5.78 -6.45 -1.94
N PRO A 72 6.06 -7.73 -2.21
CA PRO A 72 7.34 -8.12 -2.77
C PRO A 72 7.57 -7.50 -4.14
N ALA A 73 8.85 -7.29 -4.48
CA ALA A 73 9.20 -6.83 -5.81
C ALA A 73 8.74 -7.83 -6.87
N ASN A 74 8.40 -7.33 -8.04
CA ASN A 74 8.02 -8.15 -9.19
C ASN A 74 6.86 -9.09 -8.92
N SER A 75 5.92 -8.67 -8.08
CA SER A 75 4.75 -9.47 -7.77
C SER A 75 3.47 -8.73 -8.15
N ILE A 76 2.42 -9.50 -8.35
CA ILE A 76 1.08 -8.97 -8.56
C ILE A 76 0.25 -9.35 -7.35
N VAL A 77 -0.31 -8.35 -6.68
CA VAL A 77 -1.15 -8.55 -5.50
C VAL A 77 -2.53 -7.96 -5.77
N ALA A 78 -3.55 -8.53 -5.15
CA ALA A 78 -4.90 -8.00 -5.25
C ALA A 78 -5.78 -8.52 -4.12
N GLY A 79 -6.87 -7.83 -3.89
CA GLY A 79 -7.91 -8.23 -2.94
C GLY A 79 -7.90 -7.44 -1.65
N ASN A 80 -8.77 -7.85 -0.74
CA ASN A 80 -8.91 -7.24 0.58
C ASN A 80 -8.99 -8.36 1.63
N PRO A 81 -7.95 -8.61 2.43
CA PRO A 81 -6.62 -8.01 2.29
C PRO A 81 -5.92 -8.52 1.02
N ALA A 82 -5.05 -7.69 0.47
CA ALA A 82 -4.34 -8.03 -0.74
C ALA A 82 -3.43 -9.24 -0.52
N ARG A 83 -3.42 -10.13 -1.50
CA ARG A 83 -2.60 -11.33 -1.48
C ARG A 83 -1.79 -11.42 -2.76
N VAL A 84 -0.63 -12.04 -2.68
CA VAL A 84 0.20 -12.27 -3.87
C VAL A 84 -0.53 -13.29 -4.76
N LEU A 85 -0.83 -12.88 -5.98
CA LEU A 85 -1.46 -13.75 -6.97
C LEU A 85 -0.42 -14.53 -7.75
N ARG A 86 0.67 -13.84 -8.16
CA ARG A 86 1.78 -14.46 -8.87
C ARG A 86 2.93 -13.48 -8.99
N GLN A 87 4.06 -14.00 -9.46
CA GLN A 87 5.20 -13.17 -9.83
C GLN A 87 5.04 -12.71 -11.29
N ILE A 88 5.59 -11.56 -11.58
CA ILE A 88 5.61 -11.05 -12.96
C ILE A 88 6.70 -11.78 -13.70
N GLU A 89 6.33 -12.37 -14.84
CA GLU A 89 7.30 -13.03 -15.69
C GLU A 89 7.84 -12.04 -16.70
N GLU A 90 9.15 -11.93 -16.76
CA GLU A 90 9.83 -10.99 -17.64
C GLU A 90 9.45 -11.19 -19.11
N ALA A 91 9.32 -12.42 -19.54
CA ALA A 91 8.95 -12.72 -20.92
C ALA A 91 7.58 -12.15 -21.29
N LEU A 92 6.63 -12.15 -20.38
CA LEU A 92 5.31 -11.59 -20.63
C LEU A 92 5.36 -10.09 -20.78
N GLU A 93 6.22 -9.42 -20.04
CA GLU A 93 6.38 -7.97 -20.14
C GLU A 93 6.93 -7.56 -21.49
N ILE A 94 7.84 -8.33 -22.00
CA ILE A 94 8.50 -8.01 -23.27
C ILE A 94 7.56 -8.20 -24.45
N THR A 95 6.68 -9.16 -24.38
CA THR A 95 5.78 -9.47 -25.49
C THR A 95 4.58 -8.53 -25.58
N GLU A 96 4.35 -7.76 -24.55
CA GLU A 96 3.30 -6.75 -24.60
C GLU A 96 3.76 -5.55 -25.43
#